data_24cc301e293331b899550703c3679dcc
#
_entry.id   24cc301e293331b899550703c3679dcc
#
_cell.length_a   1.000
_cell.length_b   1.000
_cell.length_c   1.000
_cell.angle_alpha   90.00
_cell.angle_beta   90.00
_cell.angle_gamma   90.00
#
_symmetry.space_group_name_H-M   'P 1'
#
loop_
_entity.id
_entity.type
_entity.pdbx_description
1 polymer ?
#
loop_
_entity_poly.entity_id
_entity_poly.type
_entity_poly.pdbx_seq_one_letter_code
_entity_poly.pdbx_strand_id
1 'polypeptide(L)'
;MVIEPKTKRSANPVTALSNGLEEDLQRQGYGVGTIWKQRRLLNDLLIWLEGQQLAMADLTVAKVDRFMADRRAAGVRKLKTRKALGAVLVYLRGLGLVPPAENPIEDGPAGEILERYRRFLAVERGLTAAAILRYVDCLRPFLDRQTRDGNLDLASLTASDVTSFVVAWCPAVNSGVAKLTVTALRSFCGFLHLEGVLMRSLVPAVPTVTYRHQAGLPKGLEPEEVRRILTSCDTTSDNGVRDLAILTLLVRLGLRRCEVSRLGLDDIDWRAGTICVHGKGNCLERLPLPADVGHYLAQYLRHARPAKARGRSVFVRHFAPYNALSATRVSTIVADAARRAGIGRVHAHRLRHTAATQLLRAGASLPEVGQVLRHRRAQTTAIYAKVDHDTLRVIARPWPEDAQ
;
A
#
# COMPACT_ATOMS: atom_id res chain seq x y z
N MET A 1 34.84 56.06 25.54
CA MET A 1 35.11 55.15 24.42
C MET A 1 34.02 54.05 24.44
N VAL A 2 32.95 54.28 23.70
CA VAL A 2 31.76 53.42 23.72
C VAL A 2 32.01 52.32 22.67
N ILE A 3 32.02 51.06 23.11
CA ILE A 3 32.14 49.88 22.22
C ILE A 3 30.76 49.58 21.69
N GLU A 4 30.51 49.88 20.41
CA GLU A 4 29.28 49.45 19.69
C GLU A 4 29.23 47.91 19.60
N PRO A 5 28.07 47.30 19.81
CA PRO A 5 27.92 45.86 19.64
C PRO A 5 27.94 45.47 18.14
N LYS A 6 28.85 44.54 17.79
CA LYS A 6 28.94 43.93 16.45
C LYS A 6 27.59 43.40 16.02
N THR A 7 27.00 44.04 15.00
CA THR A 7 25.83 43.59 14.24
C THR A 7 25.99 42.13 13.87
N LYS A 8 25.03 41.28 14.28
CA LYS A 8 24.90 39.89 13.81
C LYS A 8 24.81 39.93 12.28
N ARG A 9 25.84 39.35 11.61
CA ARG A 9 25.80 39.09 10.17
C ARG A 9 24.49 38.34 9.88
N SER A 10 23.61 38.92 9.08
CA SER A 10 22.43 38.24 8.50
C SER A 10 22.88 36.96 7.86
N ALA A 11 22.47 35.82 8.40
CA ALA A 11 22.80 34.53 7.83
C ALA A 11 22.26 34.49 6.40
N ASN A 12 23.12 34.16 5.42
CA ASN A 12 22.71 33.99 4.02
C ASN A 12 21.48 33.06 3.99
N PRO A 13 20.37 33.42 3.33
CA PRO A 13 19.12 32.63 3.30
C PRO A 13 19.36 31.15 2.96
N VAL A 14 20.34 30.85 2.09
CA VAL A 14 20.76 29.49 1.72
C VAL A 14 21.35 28.75 2.93
N THR A 15 22.16 29.42 3.73
CA THR A 15 22.78 28.85 4.93
C THR A 15 21.72 28.55 5.99
N ALA A 16 20.75 29.46 6.17
CA ALA A 16 19.64 29.26 7.10
C ALA A 16 18.78 28.04 6.73
N LEU A 17 18.42 27.89 5.45
CA LEU A 17 17.68 26.72 4.93
C LEU A 17 18.46 25.42 5.11
N SER A 18 19.76 25.43 4.83
CA SER A 18 20.64 24.27 4.95
C SER A 18 20.76 23.80 6.41
N ASN A 19 20.88 24.73 7.35
CA ASN A 19 20.95 24.43 8.79
C ASN A 19 19.59 23.93 9.32
N GLY A 20 18.49 24.56 8.93
CA GLY A 20 17.15 24.12 9.28
C GLY A 20 16.81 22.73 8.76
N LEU A 21 17.24 22.38 7.53
CA LEU A 21 17.13 21.02 7.00
C LEU A 21 17.94 20.03 7.84
N GLU A 22 19.17 20.39 8.22
CA GLU A 22 20.02 19.54 9.07
C GLU A 22 19.34 19.24 10.40
N GLU A 23 18.85 20.26 11.10
CA GLU A 23 18.16 20.12 12.38
C GLU A 23 16.88 19.26 12.24
N ASP A 24 16.13 19.43 11.17
CA ASP A 24 14.92 18.64 10.90
C ASP A 24 15.28 17.15 10.65
N LEU A 25 16.29 16.88 9.85
CA LEU A 25 16.76 15.52 9.58
C LEU A 25 17.37 14.87 10.83
N GLN A 26 18.08 15.64 11.67
CA GLN A 26 18.59 15.16 12.97
C GLN A 26 17.43 14.76 13.89
N ARG A 27 16.40 15.62 14.00
CA ARG A 27 15.18 15.33 14.77
C ARG A 27 14.47 14.07 14.28
N GLN A 28 14.49 13.80 12.97
CA GLN A 28 13.94 12.59 12.36
C GLN A 28 14.86 11.37 12.53
N GLY A 29 16.07 11.54 13.07
CA GLY A 29 17.00 10.47 13.38
C GLY A 29 17.86 10.02 12.20
N TYR A 30 18.01 10.84 11.14
CA TYR A 30 18.90 10.52 10.04
C TYR A 30 20.38 10.54 10.50
N GLY A 31 21.19 9.62 9.93
CA GLY A 31 22.63 9.60 10.18
C GLY A 31 23.37 10.72 9.47
N VAL A 32 24.50 11.16 10.05
CA VAL A 32 25.32 12.29 9.59
C VAL A 32 25.64 12.21 8.09
N GLY A 33 26.02 11.04 7.59
CA GLY A 33 26.32 10.88 6.15
C GLY A 33 25.11 11.08 5.23
N THR A 34 23.89 10.79 5.71
CA THR A 34 22.67 11.06 4.94
C THR A 34 22.31 12.54 5.00
N ILE A 35 22.44 13.17 6.16
CA ILE A 35 22.23 14.60 6.35
C ILE A 35 23.13 15.40 5.42
N TRP A 36 24.43 15.09 5.41
CA TRP A 36 25.39 15.73 4.51
C TRP A 36 24.96 15.61 3.02
N LYS A 37 24.52 14.42 2.60
CA LYS A 37 24.04 14.20 1.22
C LYS A 37 22.79 15.01 0.90
N GLN A 38 21.85 15.13 1.83
CA GLN A 38 20.61 15.90 1.64
C GLN A 38 20.90 17.42 1.62
N ARG A 39 21.80 17.91 2.48
CA ARG A 39 22.25 19.31 2.44
C ARG A 39 22.90 19.65 1.10
N ARG A 40 23.80 18.78 0.62
CA ARG A 40 24.42 18.97 -0.71
C ARG A 40 23.35 18.99 -1.80
N LEU A 41 22.37 18.09 -1.73
CA LEU A 41 21.29 18.03 -2.72
C LEU A 41 20.41 19.28 -2.69
N LEU A 42 20.14 19.82 -1.50
CA LEU A 42 19.45 21.12 -1.35
C LEU A 42 20.26 22.24 -2.00
N ASN A 43 21.56 22.34 -1.71
CA ASN A 43 22.40 23.38 -2.31
C ASN A 43 22.47 23.26 -3.84
N ASP A 44 22.63 22.05 -4.37
CA ASP A 44 22.62 21.81 -5.82
C ASP A 44 21.27 22.24 -6.44
N LEU A 45 20.15 22.03 -5.76
CA LEU A 45 18.82 22.47 -6.19
C LEU A 45 18.69 24.00 -6.20
N LEU A 46 19.19 24.67 -5.16
CA LEU A 46 19.12 26.15 -5.06
C LEU A 46 19.98 26.81 -6.14
N ILE A 47 21.18 26.31 -6.39
CA ILE A 47 22.04 26.79 -7.48
C ILE A 47 21.39 26.58 -8.85
N TRP A 48 20.74 25.41 -9.05
CA TRP A 48 20.05 25.13 -10.30
C TRP A 48 18.84 26.07 -10.51
N LEU A 49 18.04 26.32 -9.46
CA LEU A 49 16.92 27.27 -9.51
C LEU A 49 17.40 28.67 -9.88
N GLU A 50 18.46 29.15 -9.25
CA GLU A 50 19.08 30.44 -9.55
C GLU A 50 19.54 30.51 -11.01
N GLY A 51 20.25 29.50 -11.51
CA GLY A 51 20.69 29.41 -12.89
C GLY A 51 19.56 29.35 -13.92
N GLN A 52 18.36 28.88 -13.53
CA GLN A 52 17.15 28.89 -14.36
C GLN A 52 16.28 30.12 -14.15
N GLN A 53 16.66 31.06 -13.28
CA GLN A 53 15.87 32.22 -12.87
C GLN A 53 14.47 31.87 -12.33
N LEU A 54 14.38 30.75 -11.56
CA LEU A 54 13.16 30.23 -11.00
C LEU A 54 13.10 30.48 -9.48
N ALA A 55 11.93 30.86 -8.97
CA ALA A 55 11.67 30.89 -7.54
C ALA A 55 11.38 29.46 -7.01
N MET A 56 11.57 29.23 -5.71
CA MET A 56 11.19 27.95 -5.07
C MET A 56 9.69 27.65 -5.21
N ALA A 57 8.84 28.70 -5.20
CA ALA A 57 7.40 28.58 -5.42
C ALA A 57 7.03 28.01 -6.82
N ASP A 58 7.95 28.13 -7.79
CA ASP A 58 7.73 27.62 -9.13
C ASP A 58 8.11 26.13 -9.30
N LEU A 59 8.59 25.45 -8.25
CA LEU A 59 9.14 24.11 -8.32
C LEU A 59 8.01 23.05 -8.48
N THR A 60 7.51 22.90 -9.70
CA THR A 60 6.56 21.86 -10.09
C THR A 60 7.23 20.49 -10.20
N VAL A 61 6.42 19.43 -10.33
CA VAL A 61 6.91 18.06 -10.56
C VAL A 61 7.77 17.97 -11.82
N ALA A 62 7.36 18.63 -12.92
CA ALA A 62 8.11 18.66 -14.17
C ALA A 62 9.49 19.33 -14.01
N LYS A 63 9.56 20.43 -13.27
CA LYS A 63 10.83 21.12 -12.97
C LYS A 63 11.74 20.27 -12.09
N VAL A 64 11.21 19.51 -11.14
CA VAL A 64 11.98 18.51 -10.37
C VAL A 64 12.56 17.42 -11.26
N ASP A 65 11.79 16.93 -12.23
CA ASP A 65 12.29 15.92 -13.17
C ASP A 65 13.37 16.48 -14.10
N ARG A 66 13.22 17.72 -14.54
CA ARG A 66 14.24 18.43 -15.32
C ARG A 66 15.54 18.61 -14.52
N PHE A 67 15.46 19.09 -13.28
CA PHE A 67 16.62 19.16 -12.39
C PHE A 67 17.33 17.81 -12.25
N MET A 68 16.58 16.71 -12.08
CA MET A 68 17.16 15.38 -11.99
C MET A 68 17.74 14.88 -13.30
N ALA A 69 17.19 15.30 -14.46
CA ALA A 69 17.73 15.01 -15.77
C ALA A 69 19.06 15.76 -16.02
N ASP A 70 19.10 17.06 -15.70
CA ASP A 70 20.29 17.89 -15.84
C ASP A 70 21.45 17.39 -14.96
N ARG A 71 21.15 16.96 -13.72
CA ARG A 71 22.14 16.32 -12.85
C ARG A 71 22.71 15.02 -13.43
N ARG A 72 21.88 14.23 -14.11
CA ARG A 72 22.34 13.01 -14.81
C ARG A 72 23.22 13.34 -16.00
N ALA A 73 22.85 14.34 -16.79
CA ALA A 73 23.62 14.84 -17.91
C ALA A 73 25.00 15.38 -17.47
N ALA A 74 25.05 16.06 -16.31
CA ALA A 74 26.28 16.54 -15.70
C ALA A 74 27.15 15.42 -15.07
N GLY A 75 26.85 14.14 -15.33
CA GLY A 75 27.65 13.00 -14.87
C GLY A 75 27.50 12.63 -13.38
N VAL A 76 26.55 13.22 -12.64
CA VAL A 76 26.33 12.88 -11.24
C VAL A 76 25.84 11.45 -11.10
N ARG A 77 26.59 10.56 -10.46
CA ARG A 77 26.29 9.12 -10.34
C ARG A 77 25.38 8.74 -9.18
N LYS A 78 25.24 9.59 -8.15
CA LYS A 78 24.48 9.31 -6.92
C LYS A 78 23.25 10.22 -6.79
N LEU A 79 22.20 9.76 -6.10
CA LEU A 79 20.97 10.52 -5.84
C LEU A 79 20.30 11.05 -7.12
N LYS A 80 20.08 10.15 -8.09
CA LYS A 80 19.61 10.46 -9.46
C LYS A 80 18.09 10.47 -9.63
N THR A 81 17.35 10.14 -8.60
CA THR A 81 15.90 9.94 -8.69
C THR A 81 15.14 10.98 -7.90
N ARG A 82 13.92 11.30 -8.30
CA ARG A 82 12.99 12.16 -7.55
C ARG A 82 12.84 11.70 -6.08
N LYS A 83 12.89 10.38 -5.83
CA LYS A 83 12.83 9.82 -4.48
C LYS A 83 13.99 10.28 -3.59
N ALA A 84 15.17 10.52 -4.16
CA ALA A 84 16.30 11.02 -3.40
C ALA A 84 16.11 12.45 -2.88
N LEU A 85 15.38 13.28 -3.63
CA LEU A 85 15.02 14.65 -3.24
C LEU A 85 13.85 14.70 -2.24
N GLY A 86 13.22 13.55 -1.96
CA GLY A 86 11.99 13.48 -1.17
C GLY A 86 12.08 14.16 0.20
N ALA A 87 13.17 13.97 0.93
CA ALA A 87 13.36 14.59 2.26
C ALA A 87 13.50 16.11 2.16
N VAL A 88 14.24 16.61 1.16
CA VAL A 88 14.38 18.05 0.88
C VAL A 88 13.02 18.67 0.52
N LEU A 89 12.26 18.02 -0.39
CA LEU A 89 10.94 18.53 -0.79
C LEU A 89 9.92 18.53 0.36
N VAL A 90 9.95 17.51 1.21
CA VAL A 90 9.08 17.47 2.41
C VAL A 90 9.41 18.63 3.34
N TYR A 91 10.69 18.88 3.59
CA TYR A 91 11.15 20.01 4.42
C TYR A 91 10.71 21.36 3.84
N LEU A 92 11.01 21.60 2.54
CA LEU A 92 10.66 22.87 1.88
C LEU A 92 9.14 23.10 1.81
N ARG A 93 8.34 22.04 1.62
CA ARG A 93 6.87 22.12 1.70
C ARG A 93 6.38 22.43 3.11
N GLY A 94 7.02 21.85 4.12
CA GLY A 94 6.72 22.16 5.52
C GLY A 94 6.93 23.63 5.88
N LEU A 95 7.83 24.31 5.16
CA LEU A 95 8.07 25.75 5.28
C LEU A 95 7.16 26.60 4.36
N GLY A 96 6.32 25.97 3.51
CA GLY A 96 5.49 26.68 2.54
C GLY A 96 6.27 27.30 1.36
N LEU A 97 7.55 26.94 1.18
CA LEU A 97 8.42 27.50 0.14
C LEU A 97 8.26 26.86 -1.24
N VAL A 98 7.70 25.66 -1.28
CA VAL A 98 7.51 24.87 -2.51
C VAL A 98 6.04 24.42 -2.56
N PRO A 99 5.43 24.35 -3.75
CA PRO A 99 4.05 23.89 -3.89
C PRO A 99 3.77 22.56 -3.19
N PRO A 100 2.53 22.34 -2.72
CA PRO A 100 2.12 21.03 -2.21
C PRO A 100 2.50 19.91 -3.18
N ALA A 101 2.62 18.70 -2.66
CA ALA A 101 2.81 17.55 -3.55
C ALA A 101 1.54 17.40 -4.39
N GLU A 102 1.54 17.96 -5.57
CA GLU A 102 0.50 17.66 -6.55
C GLU A 102 0.56 16.16 -6.86
N ASN A 103 -0.56 15.47 -6.76
CA ASN A 103 -0.73 14.30 -7.61
C ASN A 103 -0.53 14.82 -9.04
N PRO A 104 0.29 14.18 -9.88
CA PRO A 104 0.44 14.66 -11.24
C PRO A 104 -0.96 14.80 -11.82
N ILE A 105 -1.39 16.05 -12.02
CA ILE A 105 -2.51 16.33 -12.88
C ILE A 105 -2.03 15.76 -14.21
N GLU A 106 -2.73 14.82 -14.74
CA GLU A 106 -2.35 14.21 -15.99
C GLU A 106 -2.42 15.32 -17.03
N ASP A 107 -1.26 15.77 -17.48
CA ASP A 107 -1.18 16.65 -18.65
C ASP A 107 -1.69 15.84 -19.83
N GLY A 108 -2.77 16.28 -20.43
CA GLY A 108 -3.35 15.60 -21.58
C GLY A 108 -4.89 15.62 -21.59
N PRO A 109 -5.49 15.19 -22.71
CA PRO A 109 -6.94 15.27 -22.91
C PRO A 109 -7.77 14.49 -21.88
N ALA A 110 -7.18 13.46 -21.25
CA ALA A 110 -7.83 12.68 -20.20
C ALA A 110 -7.71 13.29 -18.79
N GLY A 111 -6.84 14.28 -18.58
CA GLY A 111 -6.49 14.77 -17.24
C GLY A 111 -7.68 15.36 -16.49
N GLU A 112 -8.42 16.24 -17.13
CA GLU A 112 -9.57 16.92 -16.52
C GLU A 112 -10.69 15.94 -16.13
N ILE A 113 -11.06 15.04 -17.04
CA ILE A 113 -12.12 14.08 -16.78
C ILE A 113 -11.73 13.06 -15.70
N LEU A 114 -10.44 12.66 -15.66
CA LEU A 114 -9.95 11.78 -14.60
C LEU A 114 -9.94 12.46 -13.24
N GLU A 115 -9.66 13.76 -13.16
CA GLU A 115 -9.71 14.49 -11.90
C GLU A 115 -11.15 14.64 -11.38
N ARG A 116 -12.10 14.93 -12.26
CA ARG A 116 -13.54 14.92 -11.92
C ARG A 116 -13.97 13.53 -11.45
N TYR A 117 -13.53 12.48 -12.13
CA TYR A 117 -13.81 11.10 -11.74
C TYR A 117 -13.17 10.72 -10.40
N ARG A 118 -11.93 11.16 -10.10
CA ARG A 118 -11.29 10.97 -8.78
C ARG A 118 -12.14 11.58 -7.68
N ARG A 119 -12.64 12.79 -7.89
CA ARG A 119 -13.50 13.50 -6.94
C ARG A 119 -14.82 12.75 -6.73
N PHE A 120 -15.46 12.31 -7.79
CA PHE A 120 -16.65 11.46 -7.72
C PHE A 120 -16.40 10.17 -6.90
N LEU A 121 -15.30 9.48 -7.16
CA LEU A 121 -14.97 8.27 -6.42
C LEU A 121 -14.68 8.53 -4.94
N ALA A 122 -14.10 9.68 -4.62
CA ALA A 122 -13.79 10.06 -3.24
C ALA A 122 -15.05 10.46 -2.46
N VAL A 123 -15.84 11.38 -3.03
CA VAL A 123 -16.97 12.03 -2.34
C VAL A 123 -18.22 11.15 -2.42
N GLU A 124 -18.65 10.78 -3.63
CA GLU A 124 -19.92 10.06 -3.82
C GLU A 124 -19.81 8.56 -3.52
N ARG A 125 -18.63 7.96 -3.78
CA ARG A 125 -18.44 6.52 -3.57
C ARG A 125 -17.67 6.19 -2.30
N GLY A 126 -17.12 7.19 -1.60
CA GLY A 126 -16.35 7.02 -0.35
C GLY A 126 -15.13 6.09 -0.50
N LEU A 127 -14.50 6.04 -1.68
CA LEU A 127 -13.37 5.16 -1.90
C LEU A 127 -12.09 5.73 -1.29
N THR A 128 -11.22 4.84 -0.82
CA THR A 128 -9.89 5.24 -0.34
C THR A 128 -8.99 5.70 -1.49
N ALA A 129 -8.03 6.60 -1.22
CA ALA A 129 -7.07 7.08 -2.21
C ALA A 129 -6.36 5.95 -2.97
N ALA A 130 -6.00 4.85 -2.28
CA ALA A 130 -5.38 3.69 -2.90
C ALA A 130 -6.34 2.93 -3.87
N ALA A 131 -7.64 2.91 -3.58
CA ALA A 131 -8.63 2.33 -4.47
C ALA A 131 -8.85 3.23 -5.69
N ILE A 132 -8.96 4.54 -5.49
CA ILE A 132 -9.11 5.54 -6.55
C ILE A 132 -7.94 5.44 -7.54
N LEU A 133 -6.71 5.43 -7.04
CA LEU A 133 -5.52 5.29 -7.88
C LEU A 133 -5.59 4.04 -8.76
N ARG A 134 -5.98 2.90 -8.19
CA ARG A 134 -6.11 1.65 -8.94
C ARG A 134 -7.22 1.68 -10.00
N TYR A 135 -8.33 2.37 -9.73
CA TYR A 135 -9.42 2.55 -10.71
C TYR A 135 -8.91 3.38 -11.88
N VAL A 136 -8.25 4.49 -11.60
CA VAL A 136 -7.66 5.37 -12.63
C VAL A 136 -6.60 4.64 -13.44
N ASP A 137 -5.67 3.93 -12.80
CA ASP A 137 -4.63 3.16 -13.51
C ASP A 137 -5.22 2.10 -14.45
N CYS A 138 -6.34 1.47 -14.06
CA CYS A 138 -7.04 0.51 -14.91
C CYS A 138 -7.78 1.14 -16.10
N LEU A 139 -8.12 2.44 -16.01
CA LEU A 139 -8.79 3.16 -17.10
C LEU A 139 -7.82 3.74 -18.13
N ARG A 140 -6.56 4.01 -17.76
CA ARG A 140 -5.57 4.61 -18.66
C ARG A 140 -5.48 3.90 -20.01
N PRO A 141 -5.29 2.57 -20.10
CA PRO A 141 -5.20 1.90 -21.39
C PRO A 141 -6.45 2.05 -22.27
N PHE A 142 -7.62 2.22 -21.64
CA PHE A 142 -8.85 2.50 -22.36
C PHE A 142 -8.86 3.93 -22.92
N LEU A 143 -8.54 4.92 -22.10
CA LEU A 143 -8.50 6.33 -22.49
C LEU A 143 -7.42 6.58 -23.55
N ASP A 144 -6.24 5.98 -23.40
CA ASP A 144 -5.16 6.05 -24.39
C ASP A 144 -5.62 5.53 -25.75
N ARG A 145 -6.40 4.44 -25.78
CA ARG A 145 -6.97 3.88 -27.01
C ARG A 145 -8.05 4.78 -27.65
N GLN A 146 -8.78 5.55 -26.83
CA GLN A 146 -9.82 6.48 -27.31
C GLN A 146 -9.25 7.85 -27.71
N THR A 147 -8.01 8.16 -27.33
CA THR A 147 -7.34 9.37 -27.72
C THR A 147 -6.82 9.24 -29.16
N ARG A 148 -7.29 10.12 -30.06
CA ARG A 148 -6.90 10.20 -31.47
C ARG A 148 -6.32 11.58 -31.74
N ASP A 149 -5.14 11.63 -32.33
CA ASP A 149 -4.45 12.90 -32.69
C ASP A 149 -4.39 13.90 -31.51
N GLY A 150 -4.18 13.38 -30.29
CA GLY A 150 -4.12 14.19 -29.08
C GLY A 150 -5.47 14.70 -28.56
N ASN A 151 -6.59 14.30 -29.19
CA ASN A 151 -7.94 14.66 -28.75
C ASN A 151 -8.69 13.44 -28.19
N LEU A 152 -9.46 13.65 -27.11
CA LEU A 152 -10.29 12.65 -26.44
C LEU A 152 -11.76 13.04 -26.51
N ASP A 153 -12.49 12.43 -27.43
CA ASP A 153 -13.94 12.61 -27.56
C ASP A 153 -14.70 11.46 -26.85
N LEU A 154 -15.12 11.71 -25.62
CA LEU A 154 -15.90 10.75 -24.83
C LEU A 154 -17.40 10.84 -25.13
N ALA A 155 -17.90 11.90 -25.78
CA ALA A 155 -19.30 12.06 -26.10
C ALA A 155 -19.71 11.11 -27.25
N SER A 156 -18.79 10.81 -28.17
CA SER A 156 -18.99 9.88 -29.28
C SER A 156 -18.78 8.40 -28.91
N LEU A 157 -18.46 8.10 -27.66
CA LEU A 157 -18.16 6.74 -27.18
C LEU A 157 -19.36 5.80 -27.40
N THR A 158 -19.10 4.66 -28.04
CA THR A 158 -20.12 3.66 -28.36
C THR A 158 -19.99 2.39 -27.51
N ALA A 159 -21.06 1.57 -27.49
CA ALA A 159 -21.04 0.25 -26.88
C ALA A 159 -19.96 -0.66 -27.50
N SER A 160 -19.71 -0.52 -28.81
CA SER A 160 -18.69 -1.27 -29.54
C SER A 160 -17.27 -0.94 -29.04
N ASP A 161 -16.98 0.33 -28.77
CA ASP A 161 -15.67 0.77 -28.26
C ASP A 161 -15.37 0.14 -26.91
N VAL A 162 -16.35 0.16 -26.02
CA VAL A 162 -16.21 -0.44 -24.69
C VAL A 162 -16.05 -1.96 -24.76
N THR A 163 -16.88 -2.62 -25.56
CA THR A 163 -16.87 -4.09 -25.69
C THR A 163 -15.57 -4.58 -26.35
N SER A 164 -15.17 -3.95 -27.47
CA SER A 164 -13.96 -4.33 -28.19
C SER A 164 -12.69 -4.09 -27.37
N PHE A 165 -12.65 -3.03 -26.54
CA PHE A 165 -11.57 -2.84 -25.60
C PHE A 165 -11.47 -3.98 -24.58
N VAL A 166 -12.59 -4.33 -23.93
CA VAL A 166 -12.60 -5.40 -22.90
C VAL A 166 -12.20 -6.74 -23.51
N VAL A 167 -12.71 -7.07 -24.69
CA VAL A 167 -12.39 -8.33 -25.39
C VAL A 167 -10.90 -8.40 -25.77
N ALA A 168 -10.31 -7.30 -26.21
CA ALA A 168 -8.91 -7.26 -26.60
C ALA A 168 -7.97 -7.19 -25.38
N TRP A 169 -8.33 -6.43 -24.33
CA TRP A 169 -7.45 -6.15 -23.19
C TRP A 169 -7.44 -7.26 -22.14
N CYS A 170 -8.61 -7.79 -21.77
CA CYS A 170 -8.72 -8.72 -20.66
C CYS A 170 -7.93 -10.02 -20.83
N PRO A 171 -7.79 -10.62 -22.03
CA PRO A 171 -6.94 -11.80 -22.24
C PRO A 171 -5.43 -11.52 -22.06
N ALA A 172 -4.99 -10.27 -22.31
CA ALA A 172 -3.58 -9.89 -22.23
C ALA A 172 -3.08 -9.62 -20.80
N VAL A 173 -4.00 -9.54 -19.81
CA VAL A 173 -3.67 -9.23 -18.43
C VAL A 173 -4.12 -10.36 -17.49
N ASN A 174 -3.57 -10.35 -16.25
CA ASN A 174 -4.03 -11.34 -15.28
C ASN A 174 -5.50 -11.11 -14.89
N SER A 175 -6.21 -12.17 -14.50
CA SER A 175 -7.64 -12.16 -14.20
C SER A 175 -8.07 -11.16 -13.12
N GLY A 176 -7.20 -10.86 -12.16
CA GLY A 176 -7.48 -9.85 -11.13
C GLY A 176 -7.48 -8.42 -11.69
N VAL A 177 -6.55 -8.12 -12.59
CA VAL A 177 -6.50 -6.84 -13.32
C VAL A 177 -7.68 -6.74 -14.26
N ALA A 178 -7.97 -7.78 -15.06
CA ALA A 178 -9.12 -7.81 -15.95
C ALA A 178 -10.45 -7.49 -15.23
N LYS A 179 -10.70 -8.16 -14.09
CA LYS A 179 -11.88 -7.92 -13.26
C LYS A 179 -11.93 -6.49 -12.72
N LEU A 180 -10.80 -5.95 -12.28
CA LEU A 180 -10.73 -4.59 -11.78
C LEU A 180 -10.96 -3.58 -12.91
N THR A 181 -10.39 -3.80 -14.10
CA THR A 181 -10.62 -2.97 -15.30
C THR A 181 -12.11 -2.92 -15.67
N VAL A 182 -12.78 -4.06 -15.73
CA VAL A 182 -14.23 -4.13 -15.98
C VAL A 182 -15.02 -3.38 -14.91
N THR A 183 -14.63 -3.50 -13.64
CA THR A 183 -15.30 -2.78 -12.54
C THR A 183 -15.06 -1.27 -12.64
N ALA A 184 -13.86 -0.85 -12.98
CA ALA A 184 -13.50 0.56 -13.17
C ALA A 184 -14.22 1.14 -14.40
N LEU A 185 -14.30 0.41 -15.52
CA LEU A 185 -15.04 0.83 -16.72
C LEU A 185 -16.53 1.00 -16.45
N ARG A 186 -17.18 0.06 -15.75
CA ARG A 186 -18.59 0.22 -15.38
C ARG A 186 -18.83 1.46 -14.53
N SER A 187 -17.95 1.68 -13.55
CA SER A 187 -18.02 2.86 -12.70
C SER A 187 -17.81 4.15 -13.50
N PHE A 188 -16.86 4.15 -14.44
CA PHE A 188 -16.55 5.30 -15.28
C PHE A 188 -17.64 5.61 -16.29
N CYS A 189 -18.17 4.60 -16.98
CA CYS A 189 -19.33 4.78 -17.88
C CYS A 189 -20.55 5.32 -17.12
N GLY A 190 -20.79 4.84 -15.90
CA GLY A 190 -21.85 5.38 -15.03
C GLY A 190 -21.60 6.83 -14.65
N PHE A 191 -20.38 7.19 -14.30
CA PHE A 191 -19.97 8.57 -14.02
C PHE A 191 -20.16 9.48 -15.24
N LEU A 192 -19.69 9.08 -16.44
CA LEU A 192 -19.87 9.86 -17.66
C LEU A 192 -21.33 10.12 -18.01
N HIS A 193 -22.20 9.15 -17.76
CA HIS A 193 -23.62 9.31 -17.95
C HIS A 193 -24.27 10.25 -16.93
N LEU A 194 -23.87 10.17 -15.66
CA LEU A 194 -24.34 11.08 -14.60
C LEU A 194 -23.91 12.53 -14.84
N GLU A 195 -22.69 12.72 -15.37
CA GLU A 195 -22.15 14.04 -15.74
C GLU A 195 -22.74 14.59 -17.06
N GLY A 196 -23.62 13.85 -17.73
CA GLY A 196 -24.21 14.26 -18.99
C GLY A 196 -23.27 14.22 -20.21
N VAL A 197 -22.07 13.65 -20.07
CA VAL A 197 -21.13 13.45 -21.19
C VAL A 197 -21.68 12.40 -22.16
N LEU A 198 -22.29 11.34 -21.62
CA LEU A 198 -22.95 10.30 -22.40
C LEU A 198 -24.47 10.45 -22.35
N MET A 199 -25.09 10.59 -23.50
CA MET A 199 -26.57 10.65 -23.60
C MET A 199 -27.25 9.35 -23.18
N ARG A 200 -26.57 8.22 -23.31
CA ARG A 200 -27.05 6.89 -22.91
C ARG A 200 -26.05 6.18 -22.03
N SER A 201 -26.57 5.40 -21.08
CA SER A 201 -25.69 4.60 -20.21
C SER A 201 -25.03 3.46 -20.98
N LEU A 202 -23.69 3.43 -20.99
CA LEU A 202 -22.88 2.34 -21.55
C LEU A 202 -22.53 1.26 -20.50
N VAL A 203 -23.04 1.34 -19.29
CA VAL A 203 -22.83 0.33 -18.23
C VAL A 203 -23.22 -1.08 -18.67
N PRO A 204 -24.37 -1.30 -19.37
CA PRO A 204 -24.74 -2.63 -19.87
C PRO A 204 -23.79 -3.18 -20.95
N ALA A 205 -23.14 -2.32 -21.71
CA ALA A 205 -22.19 -2.71 -22.76
C ALA A 205 -20.84 -3.24 -22.22
N VAL A 206 -20.55 -3.05 -20.92
CA VAL A 206 -19.32 -3.57 -20.31
C VAL A 206 -19.45 -5.05 -20.03
N PRO A 207 -18.77 -5.96 -20.76
CA PRO A 207 -18.91 -7.40 -20.60
C PRO A 207 -18.51 -7.85 -19.19
N THR A 208 -19.06 -8.98 -18.76
CA THR A 208 -18.64 -9.61 -17.50
C THR A 208 -17.47 -10.56 -17.76
N VAL A 209 -16.35 -10.34 -17.09
CA VAL A 209 -15.25 -11.31 -17.12
C VAL A 209 -15.60 -12.45 -16.18
N THR A 210 -15.86 -13.63 -16.76
CA THR A 210 -16.12 -14.84 -15.98
C THR A 210 -14.81 -15.28 -15.32
N TYR A 211 -14.76 -15.16 -14.02
CA TYR A 211 -13.65 -15.68 -13.21
C TYR A 211 -14.14 -16.86 -12.39
N ARG A 212 -13.61 -18.04 -12.66
CA ARG A 212 -13.82 -19.20 -11.80
C ARG A 212 -13.07 -19.02 -10.48
N HIS A 213 -13.61 -18.17 -9.61
CA HIS A 213 -13.03 -17.84 -8.29
C HIS A 213 -12.89 -19.09 -7.40
N GLN A 214 -13.52 -20.18 -7.78
CA GLN A 214 -13.64 -21.37 -6.95
C GLN A 214 -12.92 -22.61 -7.52
N ALA A 215 -12.13 -22.46 -8.58
CA ALA A 215 -11.51 -23.61 -9.25
C ALA A 215 -10.36 -24.25 -8.47
N GLY A 216 -9.84 -23.62 -7.41
CA GLY A 216 -8.77 -24.16 -6.59
C GLY A 216 -9.15 -24.26 -5.11
N LEU A 217 -8.69 -25.32 -4.45
CA LEU A 217 -8.70 -25.42 -2.99
C LEU A 217 -7.90 -24.25 -2.39
N PRO A 218 -8.34 -23.67 -1.26
CA PRO A 218 -7.52 -22.73 -0.53
C PRO A 218 -6.19 -23.40 -0.17
N LYS A 219 -5.11 -22.97 -0.81
CA LYS A 219 -3.78 -23.53 -0.54
C LYS A 219 -3.21 -22.89 0.71
N GLY A 220 -3.59 -23.39 1.89
CA GLY A 220 -2.91 -23.11 3.14
C GLY A 220 -1.44 -23.54 3.07
N LEU A 221 -0.68 -23.25 4.10
CA LEU A 221 0.62 -23.84 4.36
C LEU A 221 0.46 -25.00 5.35
N GLU A 222 1.25 -26.03 5.19
CA GLU A 222 1.29 -27.10 6.17
C GLU A 222 2.00 -26.61 7.47
N PRO A 223 1.70 -27.22 8.63
CA PRO A 223 2.27 -26.79 9.92
C PRO A 223 3.80 -26.68 9.90
N GLU A 224 4.46 -27.60 9.22
CA GLU A 224 5.91 -27.62 9.08
C GLU A 224 6.45 -26.47 8.21
N GLU A 225 5.73 -26.09 7.16
CA GLU A 225 6.08 -24.92 6.34
C GLU A 225 5.93 -23.62 7.15
N VAL A 226 4.88 -23.53 7.99
CA VAL A 226 4.68 -22.40 8.91
C VAL A 226 5.83 -22.31 9.91
N ARG A 227 6.21 -23.44 10.50
CA ARG A 227 7.33 -23.50 11.45
C ARG A 227 8.61 -23.01 10.79
N ARG A 228 8.94 -23.50 9.59
CA ARG A 228 10.14 -23.08 8.82
C ARG A 228 10.11 -21.58 8.51
N ILE A 229 8.97 -21.01 8.17
CA ILE A 229 8.84 -19.55 7.95
C ILE A 229 9.15 -18.79 9.22
N LEU A 230 8.60 -19.17 10.37
CA LEU A 230 8.83 -18.49 11.65
C LEU A 230 10.29 -18.62 12.09
N THR A 231 10.87 -19.82 11.99
CA THR A 231 12.27 -20.07 12.36
C THR A 231 13.30 -19.46 11.40
N SER A 232 12.87 -19.06 10.18
CA SER A 232 13.74 -18.35 9.22
C SER A 232 14.08 -16.91 9.64
N CYS A 233 13.44 -16.39 10.70
CA CYS A 233 13.71 -15.06 11.20
C CYS A 233 14.96 -15.07 12.10
N ASP A 234 15.92 -14.21 11.77
CA ASP A 234 17.11 -14.00 12.59
C ASP A 234 16.76 -13.17 13.83
N THR A 235 16.53 -13.82 14.95
CA THR A 235 16.15 -13.18 16.22
C THR A 235 17.30 -12.44 16.91
N THR A 236 18.52 -12.48 16.38
CA THR A 236 19.63 -11.67 16.85
C THR A 236 19.60 -10.25 16.29
N SER A 237 18.83 -10.03 15.23
CA SER A 237 18.66 -8.73 14.60
C SER A 237 17.29 -8.10 14.92
N ASP A 238 17.27 -6.79 15.11
CA ASP A 238 16.03 -6.02 15.33
C ASP A 238 14.99 -6.25 14.23
N ASN A 239 15.44 -6.36 12.97
CA ASN A 239 14.56 -6.65 11.84
C ASN A 239 13.94 -8.04 11.97
N GLY A 240 14.70 -9.04 12.36
CA GLY A 240 14.21 -10.40 12.50
C GLY A 240 13.24 -10.55 13.66
N VAL A 241 13.50 -9.90 14.80
CA VAL A 241 12.55 -9.85 15.93
C VAL A 241 11.23 -9.20 15.53
N ARG A 242 11.28 -8.06 14.79
CA ARG A 242 10.09 -7.42 14.23
C ARG A 242 9.33 -8.34 13.26
N ASP A 243 10.07 -8.95 12.34
CA ASP A 243 9.49 -9.76 11.27
C ASP A 243 8.84 -11.02 11.86
N LEU A 244 9.42 -11.62 12.91
CA LEU A 244 8.83 -12.73 13.65
C LEU A 244 7.51 -12.34 14.32
N ALA A 245 7.45 -11.18 15.00
CA ALA A 245 6.22 -10.68 15.59
C ALA A 245 5.12 -10.44 14.54
N ILE A 246 5.47 -9.88 13.37
CA ILE A 246 4.53 -9.69 12.25
C ILE A 246 4.01 -11.03 11.71
N LEU A 247 4.90 -11.98 11.47
CA LEU A 247 4.54 -13.30 10.94
C LEU A 247 3.65 -14.07 11.90
N THR A 248 3.93 -14.01 13.20
CA THR A 248 3.12 -14.67 14.24
C THR A 248 1.71 -14.09 14.28
N LEU A 249 1.56 -12.75 14.22
CA LEU A 249 0.25 -12.09 14.10
C LEU A 249 -0.55 -12.57 12.88
N LEU A 250 0.12 -12.69 11.72
CA LEU A 250 -0.53 -13.12 10.48
C LEU A 250 -0.97 -14.58 10.55
N VAL A 251 -0.16 -15.45 11.15
CA VAL A 251 -0.43 -16.91 11.25
C VAL A 251 -1.45 -17.22 12.33
N ARG A 252 -1.33 -16.62 13.51
CA ARG A 252 -2.16 -16.97 14.68
C ARG A 252 -3.53 -16.29 14.64
N LEU A 253 -3.57 -15.01 14.27
CA LEU A 253 -4.81 -14.23 14.26
C LEU A 253 -5.40 -14.04 12.85
N GLY A 254 -4.73 -14.55 11.81
CA GLY A 254 -5.17 -14.41 10.45
C GLY A 254 -5.36 -12.95 10.00
N LEU A 255 -4.59 -11.99 10.56
CA LEU A 255 -4.72 -10.58 10.25
C LEU A 255 -4.45 -10.29 8.77
N ARG A 256 -5.11 -9.26 8.23
CA ARG A 256 -4.78 -8.75 6.92
C ARG A 256 -3.51 -7.88 7.01
N ARG A 257 -2.71 -7.86 5.96
CA ARG A 257 -1.49 -7.02 5.90
C ARG A 257 -1.75 -5.53 6.24
N CYS A 258 -2.92 -5.02 5.87
CA CYS A 258 -3.31 -3.62 6.17
C CYS A 258 -3.65 -3.45 7.66
N GLU A 259 -4.22 -4.47 8.31
CA GLU A 259 -4.53 -4.48 9.72
C GLU A 259 -3.22 -4.45 10.54
N VAL A 260 -2.27 -5.33 10.19
CA VAL A 260 -0.93 -5.33 10.80
C VAL A 260 -0.20 -3.99 10.63
N SER A 261 -0.27 -3.39 9.42
CA SER A 261 0.42 -2.13 9.15
C SER A 261 -0.17 -0.92 9.87
N ARG A 262 -1.45 -0.99 10.26
CA ARG A 262 -2.17 0.08 10.97
C ARG A 262 -2.18 -0.07 12.47
N LEU A 263 -1.71 -1.21 12.98
CA LEU A 263 -1.73 -1.50 14.42
C LEU A 263 -0.99 -0.42 15.20
N GLY A 264 -1.70 0.21 16.13
CA GLY A 264 -1.19 1.22 17.06
C GLY A 264 -0.81 0.62 18.41
N LEU A 265 0.01 1.34 19.17
CA LEU A 265 0.38 0.94 20.53
C LEU A 265 -0.85 0.89 21.46
N ASP A 266 -1.85 1.76 21.22
CA ASP A 266 -3.08 1.85 21.97
C ASP A 266 -4.08 0.73 21.65
N ASP A 267 -3.86 0.00 20.56
CA ASP A 267 -4.71 -1.10 20.16
C ASP A 267 -4.44 -2.38 20.97
N ILE A 268 -3.39 -2.42 21.80
CA ILE A 268 -2.99 -3.59 22.59
C ILE A 268 -3.32 -3.35 24.07
N ASP A 269 -4.32 -4.07 24.57
CA ASP A 269 -4.63 -4.11 25.99
C ASP A 269 -3.91 -5.30 26.63
N TRP A 270 -2.76 -5.00 27.23
CA TRP A 270 -1.92 -6.01 27.89
C TRP A 270 -2.56 -6.61 29.14
N ARG A 271 -3.41 -5.83 29.84
CA ARG A 271 -4.10 -6.31 31.08
C ARG A 271 -5.24 -7.23 30.73
N ALA A 272 -6.06 -6.85 29.76
CA ALA A 272 -7.18 -7.67 29.29
C ALA A 272 -6.74 -8.83 28.39
N GLY A 273 -5.47 -8.86 27.94
CA GLY A 273 -5.00 -9.85 26.97
C GLY A 273 -5.75 -9.77 25.64
N THR A 274 -6.02 -8.55 25.14
CA THR A 274 -6.77 -8.33 23.91
C THR A 274 -6.07 -7.36 22.96
N ILE A 275 -6.42 -7.47 21.67
CA ILE A 275 -5.94 -6.59 20.62
C ILE A 275 -7.11 -6.08 19.79
N CYS A 276 -7.15 -4.76 19.56
CA CYS A 276 -8.12 -4.11 18.70
C CYS A 276 -7.59 -4.05 17.26
N VAL A 277 -8.42 -4.40 16.29
CA VAL A 277 -8.04 -4.44 14.88
C VAL A 277 -8.96 -3.56 14.05
N HIS A 278 -8.37 -2.65 13.28
CA HIS A 278 -9.09 -1.77 12.36
C HIS A 278 -9.37 -2.47 11.03
N GLY A 279 -10.57 -3.03 10.88
CA GLY A 279 -11.03 -3.74 9.70
C GLY A 279 -11.41 -2.84 8.52
N LYS A 280 -11.93 -3.46 7.45
CA LYS A 280 -12.43 -2.73 6.27
C LYS A 280 -13.64 -1.88 6.63
N GLY A 281 -13.63 -0.58 6.28
CA GLY A 281 -14.69 0.39 6.58
C GLY A 281 -14.64 0.88 8.02
N ASN A 282 -13.44 0.96 8.59
CA ASN A 282 -13.17 1.50 9.93
C ASN A 282 -13.91 0.78 11.08
N CYS A 283 -14.29 -0.49 10.88
CA CYS A 283 -14.84 -1.30 11.96
C CYS A 283 -13.74 -1.71 12.91
N LEU A 284 -13.93 -1.43 14.21
CA LEU A 284 -13.09 -1.88 15.29
C LEU A 284 -13.56 -3.24 15.77
N GLU A 285 -12.66 -4.22 15.82
CA GLU A 285 -12.94 -5.55 16.31
C GLU A 285 -11.89 -5.95 17.34
N ARG A 286 -12.35 -6.41 18.51
CA ARG A 286 -11.49 -6.87 19.60
C ARG A 286 -11.28 -8.38 19.47
N LEU A 287 -10.02 -8.81 19.51
CA LEU A 287 -9.61 -10.21 19.47
C LEU A 287 -8.84 -10.57 20.75
N PRO A 288 -8.88 -11.83 21.19
CA PRO A 288 -7.96 -12.31 22.21
C PRO A 288 -6.52 -12.21 21.68
N LEU A 289 -5.59 -11.89 22.56
CA LEU A 289 -4.15 -11.86 22.27
C LEU A 289 -3.52 -13.16 22.80
N PRO A 290 -3.22 -14.15 21.95
CA PRO A 290 -2.57 -15.38 22.39
C PRO A 290 -1.22 -15.10 23.05
N ALA A 291 -0.85 -15.91 24.02
CA ALA A 291 0.36 -15.69 24.82
C ALA A 291 1.64 -15.63 23.98
N ASP A 292 1.76 -16.49 22.96
CA ASP A 292 2.88 -16.49 22.03
C ASP A 292 2.95 -15.19 21.19
N VAL A 293 1.80 -14.69 20.69
CA VAL A 293 1.72 -13.42 19.99
C VAL A 293 2.12 -12.26 20.89
N GLY A 294 1.56 -12.23 22.12
CA GLY A 294 1.89 -11.24 23.14
C GLY A 294 3.37 -11.24 23.49
N HIS A 295 3.98 -12.42 23.63
CA HIS A 295 5.42 -12.58 23.88
C HIS A 295 6.27 -11.92 22.79
N TYR A 296 6.06 -12.27 21.51
CA TYR A 296 6.87 -11.72 20.41
C TYR A 296 6.61 -10.22 20.17
N LEU A 297 5.39 -9.75 20.42
CA LEU A 297 5.09 -8.31 20.39
C LEU A 297 5.85 -7.56 21.50
N ALA A 298 5.80 -8.08 22.74
CA ALA A 298 6.51 -7.48 23.88
C ALA A 298 8.03 -7.49 23.64
N GLN A 299 8.58 -8.58 23.12
CA GLN A 299 10.00 -8.70 22.77
C GLN A 299 10.41 -7.63 21.74
N TYR A 300 9.63 -7.48 20.66
CA TYR A 300 9.87 -6.45 19.67
C TYR A 300 9.80 -5.03 20.27
N LEU A 301 8.73 -4.74 21.02
CA LEU A 301 8.51 -3.40 21.58
C LEU A 301 9.57 -2.98 22.60
N ARG A 302 10.06 -3.93 23.40
CA ARG A 302 11.06 -3.66 24.44
C ARG A 302 12.48 -3.57 23.92
N HIS A 303 12.84 -4.42 22.95
CA HIS A 303 14.23 -4.64 22.59
C HIS A 303 14.60 -4.25 21.15
N ALA A 304 13.64 -4.30 20.20
CA ALA A 304 13.94 -4.15 18.79
C ALA A 304 13.23 -2.97 18.12
N ARG A 305 12.22 -2.36 18.75
CA ARG A 305 11.57 -1.17 18.19
C ARG A 305 12.49 0.04 18.36
N PRO A 306 12.85 0.76 17.26
CA PRO A 306 13.76 1.90 17.36
C PRO A 306 13.27 2.95 18.36
N ALA A 307 14.11 3.30 19.35
CA ALA A 307 13.78 4.29 20.38
C ALA A 307 13.49 5.69 19.78
N LYS A 308 14.06 6.00 18.61
CA LYS A 308 13.81 7.24 17.86
C LYS A 308 12.47 7.29 17.14
N ALA A 309 11.71 6.19 17.09
CA ALA A 309 10.39 6.16 16.48
C ALA A 309 9.37 6.92 17.34
N ARG A 310 8.95 8.09 16.88
CA ARG A 310 8.05 9.00 17.62
C ARG A 310 6.57 8.70 17.44
N GLY A 311 6.20 7.99 16.36
CA GLY A 311 4.81 7.65 16.05
C GLY A 311 4.27 6.54 16.96
N ARG A 312 2.93 6.45 17.06
CA ARG A 312 2.24 5.43 17.86
C ARG A 312 2.00 4.10 17.12
N SER A 313 2.51 3.94 15.89
CA SER A 313 2.45 2.65 15.19
C SER A 313 3.30 1.60 15.90
N VAL A 314 2.77 0.38 16.05
CA VAL A 314 3.52 -0.76 16.60
C VAL A 314 4.72 -1.04 15.71
N PHE A 315 4.50 -1.31 14.44
CA PHE A 315 5.55 -1.69 13.52
C PHE A 315 6.07 -0.50 12.71
N VAL A 316 7.37 -0.26 12.79
CA VAL A 316 8.05 0.85 12.14
C VAL A 316 9.26 0.37 11.33
N ARG A 317 9.77 1.26 10.47
CA ARG A 317 11.02 1.02 9.75
C ARG A 317 12.21 1.11 10.71
N HIS A 318 13.28 0.36 10.44
CA HIS A 318 14.52 0.41 11.22
C HIS A 318 15.50 1.52 10.80
N PHE A 319 15.10 2.35 9.85
CA PHE A 319 15.89 3.50 9.39
C PHE A 319 15.02 4.74 9.32
N ALA A 320 15.67 5.88 9.50
CA ALA A 320 15.00 7.18 9.47
C ALA A 320 14.15 7.36 8.19
N PRO A 321 13.00 8.00 8.32
CA PRO A 321 12.44 8.67 9.49
C PRO A 321 11.61 7.76 10.43
N TYR A 322 11.88 6.47 10.52
CA TYR A 322 11.22 5.47 11.38
C TYR A 322 9.69 5.45 11.28
N ASN A 323 9.17 5.74 10.10
CA ASN A 323 7.73 5.77 9.84
C ASN A 323 7.12 4.37 9.96
N ALA A 324 5.79 4.34 10.15
CA ALA A 324 5.01 3.11 10.13
C ALA A 324 5.31 2.23 8.90
N LEU A 325 5.30 0.92 9.08
CA LEU A 325 5.42 -0.01 7.96
C LEU A 325 4.19 0.07 7.06
N SER A 326 4.41 0.13 5.75
CA SER A 326 3.32 0.02 4.79
C SER A 326 2.82 -1.43 4.67
N ALA A 327 1.57 -1.61 4.28
CA ALA A 327 1.01 -2.92 3.99
C ALA A 327 1.79 -3.69 2.89
N THR A 328 2.40 -2.97 1.95
CA THR A 328 3.29 -3.56 0.94
C THR A 328 4.54 -4.14 1.59
N ARG A 329 5.15 -3.43 2.56
CA ARG A 329 6.33 -3.94 3.27
C ARG A 329 5.99 -5.17 4.10
N VAL A 330 4.83 -5.24 4.74
CA VAL A 330 4.35 -6.46 5.42
C VAL A 330 4.29 -7.64 4.43
N SER A 331 3.77 -7.44 3.22
CA SER A 331 3.77 -8.49 2.18
C SER A 331 5.18 -8.90 1.74
N THR A 332 6.12 -7.95 1.67
CA THR A 332 7.53 -8.23 1.33
C THR A 332 8.20 -9.07 2.43
N ILE A 333 7.93 -8.75 3.71
CA ILE A 333 8.44 -9.52 4.86
C ILE A 333 8.01 -10.99 4.76
N VAL A 334 6.72 -11.24 4.47
CA VAL A 334 6.22 -12.61 4.28
C VAL A 334 6.92 -13.31 3.12
N ALA A 335 7.07 -12.64 1.97
CA ALA A 335 7.72 -13.21 0.79
C ALA A 335 9.21 -13.50 1.05
N ASP A 336 9.90 -12.61 1.76
CA ASP A 336 11.31 -12.76 2.12
C ASP A 336 11.51 -13.92 3.10
N ALA A 337 10.66 -14.06 4.11
CA ALA A 337 10.69 -15.16 5.07
C ALA A 337 10.43 -16.52 4.39
N ALA A 338 9.42 -16.59 3.52
CA ALA A 338 9.12 -17.79 2.76
C ALA A 338 10.28 -18.22 1.86
N ARG A 339 10.96 -17.27 1.22
CA ARG A 339 12.15 -17.53 0.38
C ARG A 339 13.31 -18.05 1.23
N ARG A 340 13.58 -17.46 2.41
CA ARG A 340 14.60 -17.97 3.34
C ARG A 340 14.28 -19.38 3.82
N ALA A 341 13.00 -19.70 4.03
CA ALA A 341 12.54 -21.02 4.42
C ALA A 341 12.51 -22.05 3.27
N GLY A 342 12.87 -21.68 2.03
CA GLY A 342 12.84 -22.56 0.88
C GLY A 342 11.42 -22.97 0.41
N ILE A 343 10.38 -22.15 0.70
CA ILE A 343 8.96 -22.48 0.40
C ILE A 343 8.48 -21.81 -0.89
N GLY A 344 9.33 -21.03 -1.55
CA GLY A 344 8.95 -20.31 -2.74
C GLY A 344 8.10 -19.07 -2.44
N ARG A 345 7.23 -18.68 -3.39
CA ARG A 345 6.47 -17.42 -3.28
C ARG A 345 5.22 -17.55 -2.39
N VAL A 346 5.25 -16.94 -1.22
CA VAL A 346 4.11 -16.85 -0.30
C VAL A 346 3.67 -15.39 -0.15
N HIS A 347 2.36 -15.18 -0.16
CA HIS A 347 1.74 -13.88 0.07
C HIS A 347 1.07 -13.85 1.45
N ALA A 348 0.96 -12.67 2.07
CA ALA A 348 0.31 -12.51 3.37
C ALA A 348 -1.10 -13.10 3.43
N HIS A 349 -1.84 -13.09 2.32
CA HIS A 349 -3.19 -13.69 2.25
C HIS A 349 -3.14 -15.23 2.37
N ARG A 350 -2.07 -15.88 1.92
CA ARG A 350 -1.89 -17.33 2.10
C ARG A 350 -1.74 -17.71 3.57
N LEU A 351 -1.06 -16.88 4.39
CA LEU A 351 -0.98 -17.10 5.85
C LEU A 351 -2.36 -16.99 6.53
N ARG A 352 -3.21 -16.08 6.06
CA ARG A 352 -4.60 -16.00 6.53
C ARG A 352 -5.42 -17.24 6.12
N HIS A 353 -5.23 -17.77 4.93
CA HIS A 353 -5.83 -19.06 4.53
C HIS A 353 -5.33 -20.19 5.41
N THR A 354 -4.04 -20.17 5.77
CA THR A 354 -3.45 -21.15 6.71
C THR A 354 -4.13 -21.07 8.08
N ALA A 355 -4.29 -19.87 8.63
CA ALA A 355 -5.00 -19.68 9.91
C ALA A 355 -6.43 -20.25 9.86
N ALA A 356 -7.17 -19.98 8.76
CA ALA A 356 -8.52 -20.52 8.58
C ALA A 356 -8.54 -22.05 8.54
N THR A 357 -7.65 -22.64 7.77
CA THR A 357 -7.56 -24.11 7.62
C THR A 357 -7.13 -24.78 8.94
N GLN A 358 -6.23 -24.16 9.70
CA GLN A 358 -5.83 -24.66 11.00
C GLN A 358 -6.97 -24.63 12.03
N LEU A 359 -7.78 -23.56 12.03
CA LEU A 359 -8.97 -23.48 12.88
C LEU A 359 -9.98 -24.58 12.55
N LEU A 360 -10.26 -24.82 11.28
CA LEU A 360 -11.15 -25.93 10.85
C LEU A 360 -10.59 -27.29 11.27
N ARG A 361 -9.30 -27.54 11.03
CA ARG A 361 -8.63 -28.79 11.46
C ARG A 361 -8.64 -28.98 12.99
N ALA A 362 -8.72 -27.87 13.75
CA ALA A 362 -8.90 -27.89 15.20
C ALA A 362 -10.38 -28.04 15.65
N GLY A 363 -11.32 -28.26 14.71
CA GLY A 363 -12.73 -28.50 15.00
C GLY A 363 -13.63 -27.26 15.04
N ALA A 364 -13.08 -26.08 14.69
CA ALA A 364 -13.92 -24.87 14.62
C ALA A 364 -14.88 -24.95 13.43
N SER A 365 -16.14 -24.54 13.64
CA SER A 365 -17.14 -24.46 12.59
C SER A 365 -16.84 -23.33 11.59
N LEU A 366 -17.39 -23.41 10.36
CA LEU A 366 -17.25 -22.35 9.36
C LEU A 366 -17.73 -20.96 9.86
N PRO A 367 -18.85 -20.82 10.60
CA PRO A 367 -19.24 -19.55 11.20
C PRO A 367 -18.20 -19.00 12.17
N GLU A 368 -17.63 -19.84 13.06
CA GLU A 368 -16.58 -19.41 14.01
C GLU A 368 -15.30 -18.97 13.28
N VAL A 369 -14.87 -19.72 12.27
CA VAL A 369 -13.77 -19.28 11.37
C VAL A 369 -14.09 -17.96 10.71
N GLY A 370 -15.33 -17.75 10.26
CA GLY A 370 -15.79 -16.49 9.70
C GLY A 370 -15.69 -15.33 10.69
N GLN A 371 -16.06 -15.56 11.94
CA GLN A 371 -15.96 -14.57 13.04
C GLN A 371 -14.49 -14.23 13.35
N VAL A 372 -13.64 -15.23 13.60
CA VAL A 372 -12.21 -15.03 13.88
C VAL A 372 -11.52 -14.28 12.74
N LEU A 373 -11.85 -14.63 11.48
CA LEU A 373 -11.29 -13.96 10.32
C LEU A 373 -12.00 -12.64 9.97
N ARG A 374 -13.07 -12.30 10.65
CA ARG A 374 -13.81 -11.05 10.40
C ARG A 374 -14.31 -10.94 8.95
N HIS A 375 -15.00 -11.99 8.49
CA HIS A 375 -15.64 -12.00 7.17
C HIS A 375 -17.02 -11.37 7.26
N ARG A 376 -17.22 -10.26 6.53
CA ARG A 376 -18.55 -9.59 6.45
C ARG A 376 -19.61 -10.40 5.70
N ARG A 377 -19.18 -11.34 4.85
CA ARG A 377 -20.08 -12.18 4.02
C ARG A 377 -19.73 -13.65 4.27
N ALA A 378 -20.71 -14.44 4.58
CA ALA A 378 -20.57 -15.89 4.76
C ALA A 378 -19.92 -16.57 3.55
N GLN A 379 -20.24 -16.10 2.34
CA GLN A 379 -19.64 -16.57 1.08
C GLN A 379 -18.11 -16.46 1.06
N THR A 380 -17.51 -15.53 1.80
CA THR A 380 -16.04 -15.42 1.90
C THR A 380 -15.47 -16.57 2.70
N THR A 381 -16.21 -17.11 3.67
CA THR A 381 -15.81 -18.27 4.48
C THR A 381 -16.15 -19.57 3.78
N ALA A 382 -17.17 -19.62 2.94
CA ALA A 382 -17.61 -20.80 2.21
C ALA A 382 -16.52 -21.43 1.32
N ILE A 383 -15.48 -20.67 0.94
CA ILE A 383 -14.32 -21.23 0.21
C ILE A 383 -13.58 -22.30 1.01
N TYR A 384 -13.67 -22.25 2.35
CA TYR A 384 -13.00 -23.20 3.23
C TYR A 384 -13.81 -24.47 3.45
N ALA A 385 -15.10 -24.50 3.12
CA ALA A 385 -15.93 -25.72 3.15
C ALA A 385 -15.31 -26.83 2.28
N LYS A 386 -14.59 -26.45 1.23
CA LYS A 386 -13.89 -27.41 0.34
C LYS A 386 -12.69 -28.12 0.99
N VAL A 387 -12.22 -27.64 2.13
CA VAL A 387 -11.09 -28.21 2.87
C VAL A 387 -11.57 -28.93 4.14
N ASP A 388 -12.84 -28.82 4.46
CA ASP A 388 -13.50 -29.49 5.57
C ASP A 388 -13.95 -30.89 5.15
N HIS A 389 -12.95 -31.77 4.96
CA HIS A 389 -13.18 -33.13 4.48
C HIS A 389 -13.99 -33.99 5.46
N ASP A 390 -13.88 -33.72 6.75
CA ASP A 390 -14.57 -34.54 7.76
C ASP A 390 -16.08 -34.22 7.77
N THR A 391 -16.46 -32.95 7.74
CA THR A 391 -17.87 -32.56 7.56
C THR A 391 -18.41 -33.01 6.21
N LEU A 392 -17.61 -32.93 5.13
CA LEU A 392 -18.03 -33.37 3.80
C LEU A 392 -18.26 -34.91 3.76
N ARG A 393 -17.48 -35.69 4.46
CA ARG A 393 -17.67 -37.16 4.55
C ARG A 393 -18.95 -37.53 5.22
N VAL A 394 -19.36 -36.81 6.28
CA VAL A 394 -20.62 -37.06 7.00
C VAL A 394 -21.85 -36.86 6.12
N ILE A 395 -21.80 -35.90 5.20
CA ILE A 395 -22.92 -35.59 4.29
C ILE A 395 -22.80 -36.28 2.91
N ALA A 396 -21.66 -36.91 2.65
CA ALA A 396 -21.46 -37.66 1.42
C ALA A 396 -22.37 -38.90 1.40
N ARG A 397 -23.13 -39.10 0.33
CA ARG A 397 -23.86 -40.33 0.13
C ARG A 397 -22.85 -41.49 -0.09
N PRO A 398 -23.15 -42.68 0.48
CA PRO A 398 -22.33 -43.85 0.17
C PRO A 398 -22.27 -44.12 -1.35
N TRP A 399 -21.15 -44.58 -1.82
CA TRP A 399 -21.02 -44.93 -3.22
C TRP A 399 -22.00 -46.07 -3.55
N PRO A 400 -22.66 -46.09 -4.73
CA PRO A 400 -23.68 -47.08 -5.06
C PRO A 400 -23.23 -48.54 -4.96
N GLU A 401 -21.92 -48.81 -5.02
CA GLU A 401 -21.33 -50.16 -4.88
C GLU A 401 -21.21 -50.63 -3.41
N ASP A 402 -21.27 -49.70 -2.44
CA ASP A 402 -21.18 -50.01 -0.99
C ASP A 402 -22.57 -50.29 -0.37
N ALA A 403 -23.63 -50.35 -1.17
CA ALA A 403 -25.01 -50.60 -0.76
C ALA A 403 -25.45 -52.06 -0.98
N GLN A 404 -24.55 -53.02 -0.69
CA GLN A 404 -24.91 -54.44 -0.55
C GLN A 404 -24.94 -54.87 0.89
#